data_b607a7b3530d906ba4a0e0287b1aa137
#
_entry.id   b607a7b3530d906ba4a0e0287b1aa137
#
_cell.length_a   1.000
_cell.length_b   1.000
_cell.length_c   1.000
_cell.angle_alpha   90.00
_cell.angle_beta   90.00
_cell.angle_gamma   90.00
#
_symmetry.space_group_name_H-M   'P 1'
#
loop_
_entity.id
_entity.type
_entity.pdbx_description
1 polymer ?
#
loop_
_entity_poly.entity_id
_entity_poly.type
_entity_poly.pdbx_seq_one_letter_code
_entity_poly.pdbx_strand_id
1 'polypeptide(L)'
;MTTSGLIPNATLEILKPRAEWIAQRKAEAARSGDTNMSQMHFARQGRITEEMAYVAKRENISPELVREEIAAGRLIIPANINHPELEPMGIGIATRCKVNANIGNSAVTSNIDEELRKLHMAIQHGADTVMDLSTGGNIPEIREAILRHSPVPIGTVPIYEALQRVRKLEDLNIDLYLEVIEEQAQQGVDYFTVHAGVLIQYVPMVAKRITGIVSRGGAILAQWMTHHHKQNFLYEHFDRIVKVMAKYDVSFSLGDGLRPGCVADASDEAQFAELKTLGELTARAWESDVQVMIEGPGHVPLDKIKEQVDKEVEYCFGAPFYTLGPLVTDIAPGYDHITSAIGAAMIGWHGASMLCYVTPKEHLGLPNEKDVKDGMIAYKIAAHAADIARQRPGARDRDDAISYAR
;
A
#
# COMPACT_ATOMS: atom_id res chain seq x y z
N MET A 1 -30.80 -29.45 -17.81
CA MET A 1 -31.37 -29.20 -16.48
C MET A 1 -30.34 -28.38 -15.72
N THR A 2 -30.61 -27.10 -15.65
CA THR A 2 -29.77 -26.06 -15.03
C THR A 2 -30.10 -25.98 -13.55
N THR A 3 -29.16 -26.30 -12.69
CA THR A 3 -29.27 -25.98 -11.28
C THR A 3 -28.36 -24.79 -11.01
N SER A 4 -28.91 -23.59 -11.10
CA SER A 4 -28.35 -22.40 -10.49
C SER A 4 -28.45 -22.54 -8.99
N GLY A 5 -27.35 -22.92 -8.33
CA GLY A 5 -27.21 -22.81 -6.89
C GLY A 5 -27.07 -21.33 -6.49
N LEU A 6 -28.21 -20.68 -6.23
CA LEU A 6 -28.25 -19.42 -5.54
C LEU A 6 -27.70 -19.67 -4.12
N ILE A 7 -26.55 -19.07 -3.82
CA ILE A 7 -26.13 -18.89 -2.43
C ILE A 7 -27.17 -17.94 -1.82
N PRO A 8 -27.87 -18.33 -0.73
CA PRO A 8 -28.82 -17.42 -0.07
C PRO A 8 -28.05 -16.15 0.36
N ASN A 9 -28.69 -14.99 0.28
CA ASN A 9 -28.29 -13.73 0.89
C ASN A 9 -28.17 -13.89 2.42
N ALA A 10 -27.18 -14.65 2.87
CA ALA A 10 -26.68 -14.54 4.21
C ALA A 10 -25.70 -13.35 4.15
N THR A 11 -26.10 -12.21 4.68
CA THR A 11 -25.18 -11.21 5.18
C THR A 11 -24.27 -11.92 6.17
N LEU A 12 -23.11 -12.42 5.68
CA LEU A 12 -22.06 -12.90 6.56
C LEU A 12 -21.65 -11.68 7.38
N GLU A 13 -22.10 -11.67 8.64
CA GLU A 13 -21.68 -10.66 9.59
C GLU A 13 -20.17 -10.83 9.77
N ILE A 14 -19.39 -9.89 9.21
CA ILE A 14 -17.94 -9.98 9.31
C ILE A 14 -17.58 -9.81 10.78
N LEU A 15 -16.79 -10.74 11.31
CA LEU A 15 -16.29 -10.69 12.66
C LEU A 15 -15.53 -9.39 12.90
N LYS A 16 -15.62 -8.83 14.09
CA LYS A 16 -14.90 -7.63 14.51
C LYS A 16 -13.85 -7.98 15.57
N PRO A 17 -12.78 -8.70 15.18
CA PRO A 17 -11.82 -9.27 16.14
C PRO A 17 -11.12 -8.20 16.98
N ARG A 18 -11.03 -6.96 16.48
CA ARG A 18 -10.35 -5.84 17.14
C ARG A 18 -11.27 -4.95 17.99
N ALA A 19 -12.59 -5.17 17.99
CA ALA A 19 -13.54 -4.26 18.63
C ALA A 19 -13.22 -4.01 20.12
N GLU A 20 -12.92 -5.05 20.89
CA GLU A 20 -12.57 -4.95 22.31
C GLU A 20 -11.21 -4.27 22.51
N TRP A 21 -10.20 -4.63 21.74
CA TRP A 21 -8.85 -4.05 21.81
C TRP A 21 -8.88 -2.53 21.54
N ILE A 22 -9.61 -2.13 20.51
CA ILE A 22 -9.81 -0.73 20.16
C ILE A 22 -10.53 0.03 21.28
N ALA A 23 -11.62 -0.54 21.85
CA ALA A 23 -12.36 0.09 22.91
C ALA A 23 -11.50 0.31 24.17
N GLN A 24 -10.69 -0.68 24.55
CA GLN A 24 -9.76 -0.57 25.67
C GLN A 24 -8.71 0.53 25.42
N ARG A 25 -8.11 0.56 24.24
CA ARG A 25 -7.08 1.54 23.84
C ARG A 25 -7.63 2.96 23.81
N LYS A 26 -8.84 3.17 23.27
CA LYS A 26 -9.54 4.47 23.31
C LYS A 26 -9.84 4.91 24.76
N ALA A 27 -10.21 3.99 25.64
CA ALA A 27 -10.44 4.30 27.05
C ALA A 27 -9.14 4.64 27.80
N GLU A 28 -8.02 4.00 27.47
CA GLU A 28 -6.70 4.32 28.00
C GLU A 28 -6.25 5.73 27.56
N ALA A 29 -6.38 6.04 26.26
CA ALA A 29 -6.08 7.34 25.71
C ALA A 29 -6.89 8.48 26.36
N ALA A 30 -8.18 8.26 26.57
CA ALA A 30 -9.04 9.25 27.25
C ALA A 30 -8.62 9.52 28.69
N ARG A 31 -8.01 8.54 29.39
CA ARG A 31 -7.51 8.68 30.76
C ARG A 31 -6.13 9.31 30.84
N SER A 32 -5.23 8.94 29.92
CA SER A 32 -3.84 9.41 29.90
C SER A 32 -3.69 10.78 29.22
N GLY A 33 -4.60 11.14 28.33
CA GLY A 33 -4.46 12.29 27.42
C GLY A 33 -3.52 12.03 26.24
N ASP A 34 -2.96 10.81 26.11
CA ASP A 34 -2.15 10.43 24.99
C ASP A 34 -3.05 10.07 23.80
N THR A 35 -2.93 10.81 22.71
CA THR A 35 -3.77 10.69 21.53
C THR A 35 -3.10 9.94 20.38
N ASN A 36 -1.84 9.52 20.53
CA ASN A 36 -1.14 8.75 19.50
C ASN A 36 -1.57 7.26 19.60
N MET A 37 -2.21 6.77 18.54
CA MET A 37 -2.74 5.40 18.47
C MET A 37 -1.87 4.45 17.66
N SER A 38 -0.74 4.94 17.13
CA SER A 38 0.12 4.16 16.25
C SER A 38 0.75 2.96 16.94
N GLN A 39 0.84 1.84 16.22
CA GLN A 39 1.55 0.65 16.69
C GLN A 39 3.03 0.96 16.99
N MET A 40 3.67 1.86 16.22
CA MET A 40 5.05 2.28 16.48
C MET A 40 5.19 2.99 17.83
N HIS A 41 4.22 3.82 18.19
CA HIS A 41 4.19 4.51 19.48
C HIS A 41 4.19 3.51 20.65
N PHE A 42 3.31 2.53 20.61
CA PHE A 42 3.27 1.47 21.64
C PHE A 42 4.53 0.61 21.65
N ALA A 43 5.06 0.26 20.47
CA ALA A 43 6.27 -0.52 20.34
C ALA A 43 7.49 0.18 20.96
N ARG A 44 7.63 1.51 20.75
CA ARG A 44 8.70 2.32 21.33
C ARG A 44 8.58 2.51 22.83
N GLN A 45 7.38 2.43 23.38
CA GLN A 45 7.11 2.36 24.82
C GLN A 45 7.40 0.97 25.43
N GLY A 46 7.83 0.00 24.61
CA GLY A 46 8.08 -1.38 25.04
C GLY A 46 6.84 -2.25 25.17
N ARG A 47 5.68 -1.75 24.75
CA ARG A 47 4.39 -2.46 24.82
C ARG A 47 4.23 -3.37 23.60
N ILE A 48 3.82 -4.61 23.85
CA ILE A 48 3.32 -5.54 22.83
C ILE A 48 1.79 -5.40 22.81
N THR A 49 1.24 -4.95 21.69
CA THR A 49 -0.20 -4.82 21.50
C THR A 49 -0.81 -6.16 21.08
N GLU A 50 -2.13 -6.23 21.13
CA GLU A 50 -2.88 -7.41 20.68
C GLU A 50 -2.65 -7.66 19.18
N GLU A 51 -2.55 -6.58 18.38
CA GLU A 51 -2.22 -6.66 16.95
C GLU A 51 -0.81 -7.24 16.73
N MET A 52 0.18 -6.83 17.51
CA MET A 52 1.54 -7.40 17.43
C MET A 52 1.56 -8.88 17.79
N ALA A 53 0.85 -9.28 18.84
CA ALA A 53 0.72 -10.67 19.23
C ALA A 53 -0.01 -11.51 18.17
N TYR A 54 -1.04 -10.95 17.55
CA TYR A 54 -1.75 -11.60 16.45
C TYR A 54 -0.84 -11.82 15.22
N VAL A 55 -0.10 -10.80 14.81
CA VAL A 55 0.88 -10.88 13.71
C VAL A 55 1.97 -11.89 14.01
N ALA A 56 2.50 -11.89 15.22
CA ALA A 56 3.52 -12.84 15.65
C ALA A 56 3.07 -14.30 15.48
N LYS A 57 1.83 -14.60 15.91
CA LYS A 57 1.22 -15.93 15.75
C LYS A 57 1.02 -16.27 14.26
N ARG A 58 0.52 -15.33 13.47
CA ARG A 58 0.25 -15.51 12.03
C ARG A 58 1.55 -15.77 11.24
N GLU A 59 2.63 -15.12 11.61
CA GLU A 59 3.94 -15.21 10.93
C GLU A 59 4.87 -16.27 11.53
N ASN A 60 4.47 -16.90 12.65
CA ASN A 60 5.28 -17.87 13.41
C ASN A 60 6.64 -17.29 13.85
N ILE A 61 6.59 -16.08 14.42
CA ILE A 61 7.74 -15.37 15.02
C ILE A 61 7.37 -14.91 16.43
N SER A 62 8.35 -14.43 17.22
CA SER A 62 8.06 -13.97 18.58
C SER A 62 7.38 -12.58 18.57
N PRO A 63 6.49 -12.30 19.54
CA PRO A 63 5.90 -10.98 19.70
C PRO A 63 6.94 -9.87 19.97
N GLU A 64 8.03 -10.22 20.66
CA GLU A 64 9.16 -9.33 20.94
C GLU A 64 9.83 -8.88 19.64
N LEU A 65 10.08 -9.82 18.71
CA LEU A 65 10.65 -9.48 17.40
C LEU A 65 9.71 -8.55 16.62
N VAL A 66 8.40 -8.82 16.63
CA VAL A 66 7.42 -7.93 15.97
C VAL A 66 7.50 -6.52 16.57
N ARG A 67 7.50 -6.40 17.90
CA ARG A 67 7.62 -5.10 18.58
C ARG A 67 8.94 -4.40 18.24
N GLU A 68 10.07 -5.12 18.24
CA GLU A 68 11.39 -4.56 17.96
C GLU A 68 11.50 -4.04 16.51
N GLU A 69 10.98 -4.80 15.55
CA GLU A 69 10.96 -4.40 14.15
C GLU A 69 10.05 -3.19 13.91
N ILE A 70 8.89 -3.09 14.59
CA ILE A 70 8.01 -1.92 14.53
C ILE A 70 8.67 -0.71 15.17
N ALA A 71 9.25 -0.86 16.35
CA ALA A 71 9.94 0.23 17.05
C ALA A 71 11.12 0.80 16.23
N ALA A 72 11.78 -0.05 15.45
CA ALA A 72 12.87 0.32 14.54
C ALA A 72 12.38 0.82 13.16
N GLY A 73 11.08 0.76 12.88
CA GLY A 73 10.49 1.20 11.61
C GLY A 73 10.61 0.20 10.45
N ARG A 74 11.12 -1.02 10.68
CA ARG A 74 11.32 -2.05 9.64
C ARG A 74 10.13 -2.99 9.45
N LEU A 75 9.09 -2.85 10.26
CA LEU A 75 7.81 -3.54 10.13
C LEU A 75 6.68 -2.59 10.48
N ILE A 76 5.59 -2.65 9.74
CA ILE A 76 4.36 -1.92 10.04
C ILE A 76 3.18 -2.88 10.16
N ILE A 77 2.19 -2.48 10.95
CA ILE A 77 0.86 -3.11 11.02
C ILE A 77 -0.15 -2.02 10.66
N PRO A 78 -0.61 -1.94 9.39
CA PRO A 78 -1.66 -1.00 9.02
C PRO A 78 -2.97 -1.43 9.68
N ALA A 79 -3.43 -0.69 10.69
CA ALA A 79 -4.52 -1.13 11.55
C ALA A 79 -5.29 0.04 12.17
N ASN A 80 -5.98 0.81 11.32
CA ASN A 80 -6.78 1.95 11.77
C ASN A 80 -7.72 1.58 12.92
N ILE A 81 -7.80 2.46 13.93
CA ILE A 81 -8.66 2.29 15.11
C ILE A 81 -10.18 2.35 14.80
N ASN A 82 -10.56 2.63 13.56
CA ASN A 82 -11.94 2.64 13.07
C ASN A 82 -12.22 1.50 12.07
N HIS A 83 -11.32 0.51 11.97
CA HIS A 83 -11.49 -0.70 11.17
C HIS A 83 -11.51 -1.95 12.08
N PRO A 84 -12.57 -2.18 12.83
CA PRO A 84 -12.66 -3.30 13.78
C PRO A 84 -12.77 -4.67 13.09
N GLU A 85 -13.20 -4.72 11.83
CA GLU A 85 -13.32 -5.93 11.01
C GLU A 85 -11.97 -6.51 10.58
N LEU A 86 -10.91 -5.70 10.64
CA LEU A 86 -9.57 -6.07 10.21
C LEU A 86 -8.97 -7.22 11.02
N GLU A 87 -8.40 -8.20 10.33
CA GLU A 87 -7.45 -9.17 10.88
C GLU A 87 -6.02 -8.62 10.71
N PRO A 88 -5.30 -8.30 11.80
CA PRO A 88 -3.98 -7.69 11.71
C PRO A 88 -2.98 -8.48 10.88
N MET A 89 -2.20 -7.78 10.07
CA MET A 89 -1.08 -8.35 9.31
C MET A 89 0.12 -7.41 9.34
N GLY A 90 1.33 -7.96 9.24
CA GLY A 90 2.58 -7.20 9.25
C GLY A 90 3.19 -7.10 7.86
N ILE A 91 3.71 -5.92 7.51
CA ILE A 91 4.48 -5.67 6.29
C ILE A 91 5.90 -5.30 6.71
N GLY A 92 6.86 -6.12 6.37
CA GLY A 92 8.28 -5.93 6.72
C GLY A 92 9.10 -7.15 6.36
N ILE A 93 10.42 -6.98 6.29
CA ILE A 93 11.33 -8.07 5.90
C ILE A 93 11.29 -9.26 6.87
N ALA A 94 10.91 -9.04 8.12
CA ALA A 94 10.76 -10.09 9.13
C ALA A 94 9.49 -10.95 8.92
N THR A 95 8.55 -10.55 8.09
CA THR A 95 7.32 -11.29 7.76
C THR A 95 7.35 -11.85 6.34
N ARG A 96 6.40 -12.73 6.00
CA ARG A 96 6.24 -13.21 4.61
C ARG A 96 6.02 -12.04 3.67
N CYS A 97 6.47 -12.17 2.43
CA CYS A 97 6.24 -11.19 1.38
C CYS A 97 4.72 -11.06 1.12
N LYS A 98 4.19 -9.84 1.22
CA LYS A 98 2.77 -9.55 1.08
C LYS A 98 2.41 -9.20 -0.35
N VAL A 99 1.12 -9.35 -0.68
CA VAL A 99 0.58 -8.96 -1.98
C VAL A 99 -0.60 -8.02 -1.78
N ASN A 100 -0.54 -6.85 -2.41
CA ASN A 100 -1.63 -5.90 -2.50
C ASN A 100 -2.37 -6.05 -3.84
N ALA A 101 -3.70 -5.98 -3.80
CA ALA A 101 -4.55 -5.86 -4.98
C ALA A 101 -5.13 -4.44 -5.08
N ASN A 102 -5.10 -3.87 -6.29
CA ASN A 102 -5.77 -2.61 -6.58
C ASN A 102 -7.15 -2.88 -7.17
N ILE A 103 -8.16 -2.27 -6.58
CA ILE A 103 -9.53 -2.21 -7.12
C ILE A 103 -9.95 -0.74 -7.22
N GLY A 104 -11.11 -0.48 -7.75
CA GLY A 104 -11.67 0.86 -7.82
C GLY A 104 -12.47 1.08 -9.10
N ASN A 105 -13.42 1.97 -8.98
CA ASN A 105 -14.28 2.37 -10.09
C ASN A 105 -13.74 3.60 -10.83
N SER A 106 -14.26 3.80 -12.04
CA SER A 106 -14.10 5.05 -12.79
C SER A 106 -15.42 5.80 -12.89
N ALA A 107 -15.39 7.03 -13.41
CA ALA A 107 -16.58 7.84 -13.63
C ALA A 107 -17.63 7.21 -14.60
N VAL A 108 -17.24 6.17 -15.34
CA VAL A 108 -18.07 5.51 -16.36
C VAL A 108 -18.76 4.25 -15.84
N THR A 109 -18.19 3.58 -14.83
CA THR A 109 -18.72 2.33 -14.24
C THR A 109 -18.64 2.43 -12.73
N SER A 110 -19.78 2.66 -12.09
CA SER A 110 -19.87 2.77 -10.64
C SER A 110 -20.98 1.85 -10.14
N ASN A 111 -20.56 0.70 -9.60
CA ASN A 111 -21.46 -0.20 -8.90
C ASN A 111 -20.73 -0.78 -7.67
N ILE A 112 -21.26 -0.48 -6.47
CA ILE A 112 -20.73 -1.00 -5.20
C ILE A 112 -20.63 -2.52 -5.24
N ASP A 113 -21.62 -3.22 -5.80
CA ASP A 113 -21.63 -4.67 -5.87
C ASP A 113 -20.46 -5.23 -6.71
N GLU A 114 -20.05 -4.52 -7.77
CA GLU A 114 -18.91 -4.92 -8.59
C GLU A 114 -17.59 -4.76 -7.81
N GLU A 115 -17.42 -3.64 -7.09
CA GLU A 115 -16.23 -3.43 -6.26
C GLU A 115 -16.16 -4.44 -5.11
N LEU A 116 -17.29 -4.79 -4.49
CA LEU A 116 -17.34 -5.85 -3.47
C LEU A 116 -17.00 -7.23 -4.05
N ARG A 117 -17.45 -7.56 -5.29
CA ARG A 117 -17.04 -8.80 -5.96
C ARG A 117 -15.55 -8.84 -6.24
N LYS A 118 -14.95 -7.72 -6.71
CA LYS A 118 -13.49 -7.61 -6.91
C LYS A 118 -12.72 -7.73 -5.59
N LEU A 119 -13.21 -7.10 -4.53
CA LEU A 119 -12.65 -7.25 -3.17
C LEU A 119 -12.64 -8.71 -2.73
N HIS A 120 -13.79 -9.38 -2.80
CA HIS A 120 -13.91 -10.80 -2.42
C HIS A 120 -13.02 -11.70 -3.28
N MET A 121 -12.94 -11.44 -4.59
CA MET A 121 -12.07 -12.15 -5.51
C MET A 121 -10.60 -12.00 -5.13
N ALA A 122 -10.16 -10.79 -4.82
CA ALA A 122 -8.79 -10.52 -4.38
C ALA A 122 -8.45 -11.25 -3.08
N ILE A 123 -9.32 -11.15 -2.05
CA ILE A 123 -9.12 -11.80 -0.75
C ILE A 123 -9.14 -13.33 -0.89
N GLN A 124 -10.08 -13.89 -1.65
CA GLN A 124 -10.18 -15.32 -1.88
C GLN A 124 -8.91 -15.89 -2.54
N HIS A 125 -8.23 -15.10 -3.38
CA HIS A 125 -6.98 -15.49 -4.03
C HIS A 125 -5.74 -15.04 -3.28
N GLY A 126 -5.90 -14.57 -2.03
CA GLY A 126 -4.83 -14.35 -1.07
C GLY A 126 -4.25 -12.95 -1.03
N ALA A 127 -5.00 -11.92 -1.41
CA ALA A 127 -4.60 -10.55 -1.16
C ALA A 127 -4.37 -10.33 0.34
N ASP A 128 -3.23 -9.77 0.68
CA ASP A 128 -2.88 -9.43 2.05
C ASP A 128 -3.33 -8.01 2.40
N THR A 129 -3.45 -7.13 1.40
CA THR A 129 -4.06 -5.79 1.46
C THR A 129 -4.84 -5.52 0.17
N VAL A 130 -5.73 -4.53 0.22
CA VAL A 130 -6.43 -4.02 -0.97
C VAL A 130 -6.37 -2.50 -0.98
N MET A 131 -6.07 -1.90 -2.14
CA MET A 131 -6.20 -0.46 -2.35
C MET A 131 -7.46 -0.14 -3.15
N ASP A 132 -8.25 0.78 -2.62
CA ASP A 132 -9.35 1.42 -3.34
C ASP A 132 -8.82 2.65 -4.10
N LEU A 133 -8.71 2.52 -5.42
CA LEU A 133 -8.26 3.57 -6.33
C LEU A 133 -9.43 4.26 -7.03
N SER A 134 -10.63 4.24 -6.45
CA SER A 134 -11.83 4.84 -7.01
C SER A 134 -11.65 6.31 -7.36
N THR A 135 -12.08 6.68 -8.56
CA THR A 135 -11.95 8.04 -9.12
C THR A 135 -13.25 8.62 -9.65
N GLY A 136 -14.40 7.97 -9.38
CA GLY A 136 -15.70 8.40 -9.85
C GLY A 136 -16.85 7.95 -8.95
N GLY A 137 -18.02 8.50 -9.15
CA GLY A 137 -19.22 8.18 -8.37
C GLY A 137 -19.17 8.71 -6.94
N ASN A 138 -19.90 8.05 -6.05
CA ASN A 138 -19.90 8.36 -4.62
C ASN A 138 -18.75 7.62 -3.93
N ILE A 139 -17.54 8.15 -4.03
CA ILE A 139 -16.33 7.53 -3.44
C ILE A 139 -16.48 7.22 -1.95
N PRO A 140 -17.00 8.12 -1.08
CA PRO A 140 -17.15 7.83 0.34
C PRO A 140 -18.05 6.63 0.64
N GLU A 141 -19.14 6.44 -0.11
CA GLU A 141 -20.06 5.32 0.07
C GLU A 141 -19.44 3.99 -0.38
N ILE A 142 -18.75 3.99 -1.51
CA ILE A 142 -18.04 2.81 -2.04
C ILE A 142 -16.97 2.38 -1.05
N ARG A 143 -16.16 3.32 -0.57
CA ARG A 143 -15.09 3.07 0.40
C ARG A 143 -15.64 2.52 1.73
N GLU A 144 -16.74 3.09 2.24
CA GLU A 144 -17.38 2.56 3.45
C GLU A 144 -17.85 1.13 3.25
N ALA A 145 -18.46 0.81 2.10
CA ALA A 145 -18.86 -0.56 1.77
C ALA A 145 -17.65 -1.51 1.73
N ILE A 146 -16.55 -1.11 1.08
CA ILE A 146 -15.31 -1.88 1.01
C ILE A 146 -14.76 -2.15 2.41
N LEU A 147 -14.62 -1.11 3.24
CA LEU A 147 -14.10 -1.21 4.61
C LEU A 147 -14.92 -2.17 5.48
N ARG A 148 -16.26 -2.03 5.48
CA ARG A 148 -17.16 -2.89 6.27
C ARG A 148 -17.19 -4.34 5.80
N HIS A 149 -16.67 -4.66 4.61
CA HIS A 149 -16.61 -6.01 4.05
C HIS A 149 -15.18 -6.55 3.92
N SER A 150 -14.18 -5.86 4.47
CA SER A 150 -12.78 -6.26 4.36
C SER A 150 -12.19 -6.74 5.68
N PRO A 151 -11.70 -7.99 5.77
CA PRO A 151 -10.85 -8.43 6.87
C PRO A 151 -9.36 -8.12 6.65
N VAL A 152 -8.99 -7.49 5.52
CA VAL A 152 -7.62 -7.09 5.22
C VAL A 152 -7.49 -5.57 5.20
N PRO A 153 -6.29 -5.01 5.44
CA PRO A 153 -6.07 -3.57 5.40
C PRO A 153 -6.50 -2.95 4.08
N ILE A 154 -7.15 -1.80 4.16
CA ILE A 154 -7.57 -0.99 2.99
C ILE A 154 -6.70 0.26 2.90
N GLY A 155 -6.09 0.44 1.72
CA GLY A 155 -5.36 1.65 1.37
C GLY A 155 -6.12 2.52 0.38
N THR A 156 -5.79 3.81 0.36
CA THR A 156 -6.33 4.77 -0.62
C THR A 156 -5.27 5.76 -1.10
N VAL A 157 -5.61 6.52 -2.13
CA VAL A 157 -4.80 7.65 -2.63
C VAL A 157 -5.62 8.94 -2.47
N PRO A 158 -5.56 9.62 -1.31
CA PRO A 158 -6.49 10.70 -0.96
C PRO A 158 -6.52 11.87 -1.95
N ILE A 159 -5.41 12.14 -2.65
CA ILE A 159 -5.34 13.20 -3.65
C ILE A 159 -6.35 13.00 -4.80
N TYR A 160 -6.78 11.75 -5.08
CA TYR A 160 -7.79 11.49 -6.12
C TYR A 160 -9.16 11.99 -5.71
N GLU A 161 -9.57 11.80 -4.46
CA GLU A 161 -10.82 12.36 -3.94
C GLU A 161 -10.72 13.88 -3.76
N ALA A 162 -9.60 14.40 -3.26
CA ALA A 162 -9.38 15.83 -3.16
C ALA A 162 -9.53 16.54 -4.52
N LEU A 163 -9.01 15.93 -5.60
CA LEU A 163 -9.15 16.44 -6.95
C LEU A 163 -10.62 16.50 -7.43
N GLN A 164 -11.45 15.55 -6.99
CA GLN A 164 -12.88 15.56 -7.36
C GLN A 164 -13.70 16.63 -6.62
N ARG A 165 -13.21 17.11 -5.48
CA ARG A 165 -13.87 18.15 -4.68
C ARG A 165 -13.60 19.57 -5.20
N VAL A 166 -12.69 19.73 -6.17
CA VAL A 166 -12.37 21.02 -6.78
C VAL A 166 -12.82 21.08 -8.23
N ARG A 167 -13.02 22.29 -8.74
CA ARG A 167 -13.38 22.49 -10.15
C ARG A 167 -12.18 22.43 -11.08
N LYS A 168 -11.04 22.87 -10.61
CA LYS A 168 -9.76 22.89 -11.33
C LYS A 168 -8.67 22.32 -10.42
N LEU A 169 -7.68 21.67 -11.02
CA LEU A 169 -6.55 21.11 -10.31
C LEU A 169 -5.80 22.17 -9.49
N GLU A 170 -5.73 23.39 -10.02
CA GLU A 170 -5.06 24.52 -9.39
C GLU A 170 -5.71 24.93 -8.06
N ASP A 171 -7.00 24.61 -7.84
CA ASP A 171 -7.72 24.94 -6.61
C ASP A 171 -7.37 23.98 -5.45
N LEU A 172 -6.61 22.90 -5.70
CA LEU A 172 -6.13 22.01 -4.65
C LEU A 172 -5.29 22.78 -3.63
N ASN A 173 -5.49 22.45 -2.36
CA ASN A 173 -4.72 23.03 -1.27
C ASN A 173 -4.64 22.06 -0.07
N ILE A 174 -3.78 22.39 0.88
CA ILE A 174 -3.53 21.52 2.04
C ILE A 174 -4.76 21.40 2.96
N ASP A 175 -5.57 22.44 3.11
CA ASP A 175 -6.70 22.38 4.05
C ASP A 175 -7.78 21.43 3.54
N LEU A 176 -8.12 21.48 2.26
CA LEU A 176 -8.99 20.50 1.61
C LEU A 176 -8.42 19.08 1.70
N TYR A 177 -7.11 18.93 1.47
CA TYR A 177 -6.47 17.61 1.56
C TYR A 177 -6.55 17.04 2.98
N LEU A 178 -6.37 17.86 4.01
CA LEU A 178 -6.52 17.46 5.40
C LEU A 178 -7.94 17.06 5.76
N GLU A 179 -8.96 17.77 5.24
CA GLU A 179 -10.36 17.36 5.39
C GLU A 179 -10.59 15.97 4.81
N VAL A 180 -10.08 15.70 3.59
CA VAL A 180 -10.22 14.40 2.94
C VAL A 180 -9.57 13.28 3.73
N ILE A 181 -8.31 13.45 4.19
CA ILE A 181 -7.63 12.39 4.95
C ILE A 181 -8.25 12.18 6.34
N GLU A 182 -8.75 13.23 6.99
CA GLU A 182 -9.46 13.10 8.27
C GLU A 182 -10.74 12.28 8.09
N GLU A 183 -11.55 12.57 7.07
CA GLU A 183 -12.77 11.82 6.76
C GLU A 183 -12.46 10.35 6.43
N GLN A 184 -11.46 10.09 5.60
CA GLN A 184 -11.04 8.73 5.24
C GLN A 184 -10.52 7.94 6.45
N ALA A 185 -9.74 8.60 7.33
CA ALA A 185 -9.26 8.00 8.57
C ALA A 185 -10.41 7.70 9.54
N GLN A 186 -11.41 8.58 9.62
CA GLN A 186 -12.63 8.35 10.41
C GLN A 186 -13.44 7.17 9.92
N GLN A 187 -13.50 6.93 8.60
CA GLN A 187 -14.15 5.75 8.03
C GLN A 187 -13.39 4.45 8.31
N GLY A 188 -12.06 4.51 8.49
CA GLY A 188 -11.27 3.35 8.87
C GLY A 188 -10.21 2.93 7.84
N VAL A 189 -9.81 3.79 6.90
CA VAL A 189 -8.72 3.49 5.97
C VAL A 189 -7.42 3.27 6.73
N ASP A 190 -6.70 2.20 6.42
CA ASP A 190 -5.55 1.72 7.21
C ASP A 190 -4.23 2.33 6.76
N TYR A 191 -4.10 2.73 5.51
CA TYR A 191 -2.91 3.42 5.00
C TYR A 191 -3.23 4.35 3.83
N PHE A 192 -2.46 5.44 3.72
CA PHE A 192 -2.60 6.42 2.64
C PHE A 192 -1.35 6.47 1.77
N THR A 193 -1.54 6.40 0.45
CA THR A 193 -0.50 6.78 -0.50
C THR A 193 -0.40 8.29 -0.59
N VAL A 194 0.76 8.83 -0.22
CA VAL A 194 1.02 10.27 -0.14
C VAL A 194 2.26 10.62 -0.96
N HIS A 195 2.07 11.31 -2.10
CA HIS A 195 3.15 11.68 -3.03
C HIS A 195 3.89 12.96 -2.58
N ALA A 196 4.28 13.03 -1.30
CA ALA A 196 4.96 14.20 -0.76
C ALA A 196 6.43 14.33 -1.22
N GLY A 197 7.01 13.26 -1.78
CA GLY A 197 8.39 13.22 -2.26
C GLY A 197 8.62 13.89 -3.62
N VAL A 198 7.56 14.16 -4.38
CA VAL A 198 7.65 14.87 -5.67
C VAL A 198 7.92 16.35 -5.41
N LEU A 199 9.14 16.81 -5.66
CA LEU A 199 9.52 18.20 -5.45
C LEU A 199 9.66 18.97 -6.77
N ILE A 200 9.41 20.30 -6.72
CA ILE A 200 9.42 21.15 -7.92
C ILE A 200 10.74 21.09 -8.69
N GLN A 201 11.87 20.98 -7.98
CA GLN A 201 13.20 20.88 -8.59
C GLN A 201 13.43 19.56 -9.34
N TYR A 202 12.64 18.52 -9.10
CA TYR A 202 12.75 17.22 -9.79
C TYR A 202 11.93 17.17 -11.08
N VAL A 203 10.93 18.04 -11.24
CA VAL A 203 10.07 18.07 -12.43
C VAL A 203 10.86 18.25 -13.74
N PRO A 204 11.87 19.13 -13.83
CA PRO A 204 12.69 19.25 -15.05
C PRO A 204 13.52 18.00 -15.36
N MET A 205 13.86 17.17 -14.36
CA MET A 205 14.71 15.98 -14.55
C MET A 205 14.01 14.91 -15.42
N VAL A 206 12.67 14.84 -15.35
CA VAL A 206 11.89 13.87 -16.13
C VAL A 206 11.70 14.23 -17.60
N ALA A 207 12.14 15.42 -18.02
CA ALA A 207 11.96 15.89 -19.42
C ALA A 207 12.68 15.03 -20.48
N LYS A 208 13.66 14.23 -20.06
CA LYS A 208 14.42 13.33 -20.95
C LYS A 208 13.83 11.92 -20.99
N ARG A 209 12.86 11.60 -20.14
CA ARG A 209 12.23 10.29 -20.09
C ARG A 209 11.38 10.01 -21.32
N ILE A 210 11.30 8.76 -21.73
CA ILE A 210 10.40 8.30 -22.79
C ILE A 210 8.94 8.45 -22.33
N THR A 211 8.64 8.09 -21.09
CA THR A 211 7.26 8.05 -20.56
C THR A 211 6.91 9.24 -19.65
N GLY A 212 7.88 10.10 -19.32
CA GLY A 212 7.67 11.25 -18.45
C GLY A 212 7.24 10.86 -17.02
N ILE A 213 6.13 11.43 -16.52
CA ILE A 213 5.57 11.12 -15.20
C ILE A 213 4.32 10.26 -15.40
N VAL A 214 4.42 8.98 -15.10
CA VAL A 214 3.33 8.00 -15.28
C VAL A 214 2.45 7.85 -14.03
N SER A 215 2.95 8.22 -12.86
CA SER A 215 2.15 8.25 -11.64
C SER A 215 1.09 9.34 -11.73
N ARG A 216 -0.19 8.96 -11.56
CA ARG A 216 -1.29 9.93 -11.56
C ARG A 216 -1.14 10.97 -10.45
N GLY A 217 -0.81 10.53 -9.22
CA GLY A 217 -0.56 11.45 -8.10
C GLY A 217 0.65 12.36 -8.34
N GLY A 218 1.73 11.80 -8.87
CA GLY A 218 2.92 12.57 -9.26
C GLY A 218 2.62 13.61 -10.33
N ALA A 219 1.84 13.25 -11.37
CA ALA A 219 1.45 14.17 -12.44
C ALA A 219 0.54 15.32 -11.93
N ILE A 220 -0.43 15.03 -11.06
CA ILE A 220 -1.29 16.04 -10.43
C ILE A 220 -0.44 17.06 -9.69
N LEU A 221 0.50 16.62 -8.85
CA LEU A 221 1.34 17.53 -8.06
C LEU A 221 2.35 18.27 -8.91
N ALA A 222 2.95 17.63 -9.91
CA ALA A 222 3.85 18.31 -10.85
C ALA A 222 3.15 19.44 -11.62
N GLN A 223 1.92 19.20 -12.09
CA GLN A 223 1.11 20.21 -12.75
C GLN A 223 0.74 21.36 -11.80
N TRP A 224 0.33 21.03 -10.56
CA TRP A 224 -0.01 22.02 -9.53
C TRP A 224 1.20 22.92 -9.20
N MET A 225 2.37 22.30 -8.94
CA MET A 225 3.61 23.03 -8.65
C MET A 225 4.05 23.93 -9.80
N THR A 226 3.94 23.44 -11.04
CA THR A 226 4.30 24.20 -12.24
C THR A 226 3.38 25.39 -12.44
N HIS A 227 2.07 25.23 -12.20
CA HIS A 227 1.08 26.32 -12.31
C HIS A 227 1.34 27.42 -11.29
N HIS A 228 1.56 27.02 -10.03
CA HIS A 228 1.69 27.98 -8.92
C HIS A 228 3.13 28.52 -8.72
N HIS A 229 4.13 27.92 -9.39
CA HIS A 229 5.55 28.17 -9.12
C HIS A 229 5.90 28.02 -7.64
N LYS A 230 5.32 27.00 -6.98
CA LYS A 230 5.48 26.68 -5.55
C LYS A 230 5.87 25.22 -5.35
N GLN A 231 6.42 24.94 -4.18
CA GLN A 231 6.73 23.59 -3.75
C GLN A 231 5.45 22.78 -3.52
N ASN A 232 5.59 21.46 -3.57
CA ASN A 232 4.55 20.50 -3.23
C ASN A 232 3.95 20.80 -1.85
N PHE A 233 2.67 21.14 -1.79
CA PHE A 233 2.01 21.49 -0.53
C PHE A 233 1.93 20.30 0.44
N LEU A 234 1.98 19.04 -0.04
CA LEU A 234 2.05 17.86 0.83
C LEU A 234 3.40 17.77 1.53
N TYR A 235 4.50 18.16 0.86
CA TYR A 235 5.83 18.24 1.46
C TYR A 235 5.92 19.37 2.47
N GLU A 236 5.47 20.58 2.10
CA GLU A 236 5.56 21.77 2.99
C GLU A 236 4.74 21.60 4.26
N HIS A 237 3.62 20.88 4.20
CA HIS A 237 2.71 20.69 5.34
C HIS A 237 2.69 19.25 5.85
N PHE A 238 3.75 18.47 5.61
CA PHE A 238 3.81 17.05 5.94
C PHE A 238 3.51 16.77 7.42
N ASP A 239 3.98 17.63 8.33
CA ASP A 239 3.75 17.45 9.78
C ASP A 239 2.28 17.59 10.19
N ARG A 240 1.47 18.31 9.41
CA ARG A 240 0.00 18.36 9.61
C ARG A 240 -0.66 17.05 9.21
N ILE A 241 -0.16 16.40 8.16
CA ILE A 241 -0.60 15.08 7.72
C ILE A 241 -0.23 14.03 8.77
N VAL A 242 1.01 14.04 9.26
CA VAL A 242 1.51 13.14 10.32
C VAL A 242 0.60 13.13 11.55
N LYS A 243 0.08 14.30 11.96
CA LYS A 243 -0.83 14.38 13.13
C LYS A 243 -2.13 13.62 12.93
N VAL A 244 -2.70 13.63 11.73
CA VAL A 244 -3.89 12.85 11.40
C VAL A 244 -3.56 11.35 11.44
N MET A 245 -2.43 10.96 10.85
CA MET A 245 -1.98 9.57 10.80
C MET A 245 -1.80 8.99 12.23
N ALA A 246 -1.11 9.71 13.11
CA ALA A 246 -0.89 9.31 14.50
C ALA A 246 -2.19 9.09 15.28
N LYS A 247 -3.17 9.99 15.09
CA LYS A 247 -4.45 9.97 15.80
C LYS A 247 -5.29 8.71 15.51
N TYR A 248 -5.22 8.18 14.30
CA TYR A 248 -6.07 7.08 13.85
C TYR A 248 -5.32 5.75 13.62
N ASP A 249 -4.00 5.70 13.86
CA ASP A 249 -3.12 4.59 13.50
C ASP A 249 -3.18 4.26 12.00
N VAL A 250 -3.10 5.31 11.18
CA VAL A 250 -2.99 5.17 9.72
C VAL A 250 -1.51 5.16 9.34
N SER A 251 -1.09 4.19 8.53
CA SER A 251 0.29 4.10 8.04
C SER A 251 0.48 4.93 6.77
N PHE A 252 1.68 5.49 6.59
CA PHE A 252 2.07 6.04 5.29
C PHE A 252 2.44 4.92 4.31
N SER A 253 1.97 5.05 3.07
CA SER A 253 2.62 4.55 1.87
C SER A 253 3.20 5.78 1.16
N LEU A 254 4.48 6.06 1.35
CA LEU A 254 5.11 7.22 0.72
C LEU A 254 5.27 6.95 -0.78
N GLY A 255 4.46 7.65 -1.58
CA GLY A 255 4.27 7.37 -2.99
C GLY A 255 5.44 7.77 -3.87
N ASP A 256 5.81 6.91 -4.81
CA ASP A 256 6.84 7.11 -5.82
C ASP A 256 6.28 7.84 -7.07
N GLY A 257 5.95 9.10 -6.92
CA GLY A 257 5.36 9.92 -7.99
C GLY A 257 6.24 10.08 -9.24
N LEU A 258 7.54 9.87 -9.11
CA LEU A 258 8.53 9.91 -10.20
C LEU A 258 9.06 8.52 -10.56
N ARG A 259 8.31 7.44 -10.28
CA ARG A 259 8.68 6.09 -10.73
C ARG A 259 8.82 6.01 -12.26
N PRO A 260 9.71 5.16 -12.80
CA PRO A 260 9.83 4.95 -14.23
C PRO A 260 8.60 4.25 -14.80
N GLY A 261 8.16 4.66 -15.99
CA GLY A 261 7.03 4.07 -16.71
C GLY A 261 7.45 3.13 -17.85
N CYS A 262 8.74 2.91 -18.03
CA CYS A 262 9.31 1.92 -18.93
C CYS A 262 10.72 1.54 -18.46
N VAL A 263 11.24 0.40 -18.92
CA VAL A 263 12.58 -0.08 -18.49
C VAL A 263 13.72 0.87 -18.86
N ALA A 264 13.55 1.67 -19.92
CA ALA A 264 14.55 2.64 -20.34
C ALA A 264 14.72 3.82 -19.38
N ASP A 265 13.67 4.17 -18.64
CA ASP A 265 13.66 5.28 -17.69
C ASP A 265 14.08 4.84 -16.26
N ALA A 266 14.34 3.54 -16.05
CA ALA A 266 14.67 2.97 -14.74
C ALA A 266 16.02 3.46 -14.21
N SER A 267 16.08 3.69 -12.88
CA SER A 267 17.30 4.09 -12.16
C SER A 267 17.85 5.47 -12.58
N ASP A 268 17.00 6.37 -13.04
CA ASP A 268 17.40 7.71 -13.37
C ASP A 268 17.55 8.64 -12.15
N GLU A 269 18.09 9.82 -12.38
CA GLU A 269 18.35 10.82 -11.34
C GLU A 269 17.05 11.26 -10.64
N ALA A 270 15.94 11.42 -11.38
CA ALA A 270 14.66 11.86 -10.82
C ALA A 270 14.08 10.83 -9.84
N GLN A 271 14.15 9.54 -10.20
CA GLN A 271 13.67 8.45 -9.33
C GLN A 271 14.44 8.43 -8.02
N PHE A 272 15.78 8.47 -8.05
CA PHE A 272 16.56 8.39 -6.81
C PHE A 272 16.60 9.70 -6.01
N ALA A 273 16.39 10.85 -6.67
CA ALA A 273 16.19 12.11 -5.95
C ALA A 273 14.90 12.10 -5.13
N GLU A 274 13.81 11.61 -5.71
CA GLU A 274 12.56 11.38 -4.97
C GLU A 274 12.77 10.39 -3.82
N LEU A 275 13.39 9.23 -4.07
CA LEU A 275 13.64 8.23 -3.04
C LEU A 275 14.39 8.78 -1.83
N LYS A 276 15.37 9.67 -2.02
CA LYS A 276 16.04 10.38 -0.92
C LYS A 276 15.09 11.26 -0.13
N THR A 277 14.17 11.94 -0.81
CA THR A 277 13.15 12.75 -0.13
C THR A 277 12.18 11.87 0.64
N LEU A 278 11.83 10.68 0.12
CA LEU A 278 11.01 9.72 0.87
C LEU A 278 11.71 9.27 2.16
N GLY A 279 13.03 9.09 2.14
CA GLY A 279 13.83 8.83 3.34
C GLY A 279 13.79 9.98 4.36
N GLU A 280 13.90 11.23 3.91
CA GLU A 280 13.73 12.41 4.77
C GLU A 280 12.34 12.43 5.43
N LEU A 281 11.30 12.22 4.64
CA LEU A 281 9.91 12.19 5.13
C LEU A 281 9.66 11.03 6.08
N THR A 282 10.31 9.89 5.86
CA THR A 282 10.28 8.73 6.77
C THR A 282 10.82 9.10 8.14
N ALA A 283 11.99 9.73 8.20
CA ALA A 283 12.57 10.19 9.46
C ALA A 283 11.63 11.16 10.20
N ARG A 284 11.03 12.12 9.47
CA ARG A 284 10.05 13.07 10.04
C ARG A 284 8.79 12.38 10.58
N ALA A 285 8.25 11.38 9.88
CA ALA A 285 7.10 10.63 10.36
C ALA A 285 7.44 9.82 11.63
N TRP A 286 8.64 9.22 11.67
CA TRP A 286 9.11 8.46 12.81
C TRP A 286 9.37 9.30 14.05
N GLU A 287 9.67 10.62 13.93
CA GLU A 287 9.73 11.55 15.09
C GLU A 287 8.40 11.63 15.85
N SER A 288 7.29 11.36 15.17
CA SER A 288 5.96 11.33 15.75
C SER A 288 5.41 9.90 15.92
N ASP A 289 6.27 8.88 15.85
CA ASP A 289 5.92 7.46 15.98
C ASP A 289 4.89 6.99 14.94
N VAL A 290 4.88 7.53 13.72
CA VAL A 290 3.98 7.11 12.65
C VAL A 290 4.65 6.10 11.73
N GLN A 291 3.95 5.00 11.46
CA GLN A 291 4.42 3.91 10.62
C GLN A 291 4.51 4.33 9.15
N VAL A 292 5.59 3.89 8.46
CA VAL A 292 5.87 4.22 7.07
C VAL A 292 6.25 2.98 6.30
N MET A 293 5.74 2.82 5.08
CA MET A 293 6.29 2.01 4.01
C MET A 293 6.60 2.89 2.79
N ILE A 294 7.55 2.47 1.97
CA ILE A 294 8.06 3.20 0.81
C ILE A 294 7.55 2.54 -0.45
N GLU A 295 6.91 3.31 -1.34
CA GLU A 295 6.59 2.80 -2.68
C GLU A 295 7.83 2.78 -3.57
N GLY A 296 7.87 1.83 -4.49
CA GLY A 296 8.98 1.61 -5.39
C GLY A 296 8.56 1.29 -6.82
N PRO A 297 9.54 1.20 -7.75
CA PRO A 297 9.35 1.32 -9.18
C PRO A 297 8.51 0.21 -9.79
N GLY A 298 7.81 0.57 -10.89
CA GLY A 298 6.97 -0.33 -11.67
C GLY A 298 7.64 -0.97 -12.90
N HIS A 299 8.73 -0.39 -13.44
CA HIS A 299 9.47 -0.89 -14.61
C HIS A 299 10.95 -0.86 -14.33
N VAL A 300 11.58 -2.03 -14.19
CA VAL A 300 13.02 -2.15 -13.92
C VAL A 300 13.56 -3.40 -14.59
N PRO A 301 14.59 -3.31 -15.44
CA PRO A 301 15.23 -4.49 -16.00
C PRO A 301 15.88 -5.34 -14.90
N LEU A 302 15.96 -6.66 -15.11
CA LEU A 302 16.38 -7.64 -14.09
C LEU A 302 17.71 -7.30 -13.40
N ASP A 303 18.67 -6.83 -14.16
CA ASP A 303 20.02 -6.52 -13.67
C ASP A 303 20.07 -5.32 -12.73
N LYS A 304 19.03 -4.46 -12.75
CA LYS A 304 18.92 -3.28 -11.88
C LYS A 304 18.00 -3.46 -10.66
N ILE A 305 17.36 -4.61 -10.51
CA ILE A 305 16.40 -4.84 -9.41
C ILE A 305 17.07 -4.75 -8.04
N LYS A 306 18.26 -5.36 -7.90
CA LYS A 306 19.00 -5.31 -6.64
C LYS A 306 19.38 -3.88 -6.24
N GLU A 307 19.76 -3.04 -7.21
CA GLU A 307 20.07 -1.62 -6.99
C GLU A 307 18.90 -0.87 -6.35
N GLN A 308 17.65 -1.16 -6.76
CA GLN A 308 16.45 -0.53 -6.18
C GLN A 308 16.34 -0.78 -4.69
N VAL A 309 16.53 -2.04 -4.27
CA VAL A 309 16.47 -2.41 -2.86
C VAL A 309 17.65 -1.85 -2.07
N ASP A 310 18.87 -1.93 -2.62
CA ASP A 310 20.06 -1.38 -1.96
C ASP A 310 19.91 0.14 -1.71
N LYS A 311 19.35 0.88 -2.68
CA LYS A 311 19.11 2.31 -2.57
C LYS A 311 17.97 2.65 -1.60
N GLU A 312 16.92 1.85 -1.57
CA GLU A 312 15.85 2.02 -0.58
C GLU A 312 16.39 1.83 0.84
N VAL A 313 17.11 0.74 1.09
CA VAL A 313 17.72 0.48 2.41
C VAL A 313 18.69 1.59 2.82
N GLU A 314 19.50 2.08 1.87
CA GLU A 314 20.45 3.18 2.11
C GLU A 314 19.74 4.50 2.48
N TYR A 315 18.69 4.87 1.73
CA TYR A 315 18.05 6.18 1.87
C TYR A 315 16.88 6.20 2.85
N CYS A 316 16.16 5.07 2.97
CA CYS A 316 14.93 4.97 3.77
C CYS A 316 15.09 4.08 5.01
N PHE A 317 16.32 3.76 5.42
CA PHE A 317 16.67 3.10 6.68
C PHE A 317 16.07 1.70 6.84
N GLY A 318 15.75 1.02 5.74
CA GLY A 318 15.13 -0.29 5.72
C GLY A 318 13.65 -0.28 6.13
N ALA A 319 12.93 0.82 5.95
CA ALA A 319 11.49 0.86 6.02
C ALA A 319 10.88 -0.17 5.05
N PRO A 320 9.69 -0.74 5.31
CA PRO A 320 9.12 -1.73 4.41
C PRO A 320 9.00 -1.23 2.97
N PHE A 321 9.61 -1.94 2.01
CA PHE A 321 9.58 -1.58 0.60
C PHE A 321 8.38 -2.23 -0.08
N TYR A 322 7.55 -1.42 -0.74
CA TYR A 322 6.34 -1.79 -1.45
C TYR A 322 6.46 -1.44 -2.92
N THR A 323 6.51 -2.42 -3.82
CA THR A 323 6.85 -2.19 -5.23
C THR A 323 5.72 -2.58 -6.17
N LEU A 324 5.56 -1.83 -7.26
CA LEU A 324 4.64 -2.12 -8.35
C LEU A 324 5.34 -3.07 -9.35
N GLY A 325 5.25 -4.35 -9.14
CA GLY A 325 6.00 -5.32 -9.92
C GLY A 325 7.39 -5.57 -9.34
N PRO A 326 8.46 -5.24 -10.07
CA PRO A 326 8.50 -4.48 -11.32
C PRO A 326 8.35 -5.32 -12.60
N LEU A 327 7.83 -4.69 -13.66
CA LEU A 327 7.87 -5.23 -15.00
C LEU A 327 9.33 -5.21 -15.51
N VAL A 328 9.83 -6.37 -15.95
CA VAL A 328 11.25 -6.52 -16.36
C VAL A 328 11.46 -6.30 -17.85
N THR A 329 10.39 -6.15 -18.61
CA THR A 329 10.35 -5.87 -20.03
C THR A 329 9.03 -5.21 -20.41
N ASP A 330 9.03 -4.40 -21.47
CA ASP A 330 7.85 -3.65 -21.94
C ASP A 330 7.21 -4.26 -23.19
N ILE A 331 7.69 -5.44 -23.66
CA ILE A 331 7.29 -6.01 -24.97
C ILE A 331 5.97 -6.79 -24.96
N ALA A 332 5.33 -6.96 -23.82
CA ALA A 332 4.22 -7.92 -23.69
C ALA A 332 2.94 -7.28 -23.09
N PRO A 333 2.35 -6.23 -23.71
CA PRO A 333 1.09 -5.67 -23.24
C PRO A 333 -0.01 -6.74 -23.26
N GLY A 334 -0.82 -6.78 -22.19
CA GLY A 334 -1.81 -7.84 -21.96
C GLY A 334 -1.26 -9.05 -21.20
N TYR A 335 0.06 -9.16 -21.04
CA TYR A 335 0.73 -10.18 -20.23
C TYR A 335 1.57 -9.55 -19.12
N ASP A 336 1.25 -8.33 -18.73
CA ASP A 336 1.98 -7.53 -17.73
C ASP A 336 2.05 -8.24 -16.37
N HIS A 337 1.04 -9.03 -16.00
CA HIS A 337 1.03 -9.86 -14.80
C HIS A 337 2.11 -10.95 -14.82
N ILE A 338 2.56 -11.40 -15.99
CA ILE A 338 3.64 -12.38 -16.14
C ILE A 338 4.98 -11.66 -16.06
N THR A 339 5.19 -10.62 -16.88
CA THR A 339 6.47 -9.89 -16.93
C THR A 339 6.81 -9.24 -15.60
N SER A 340 5.79 -8.74 -14.88
CA SER A 340 5.96 -8.16 -13.55
C SER A 340 6.13 -9.20 -12.44
N ALA A 341 5.50 -10.38 -12.53
CA ALA A 341 5.71 -11.45 -11.55
C ALA A 341 7.16 -11.95 -11.51
N ILE A 342 7.86 -11.92 -12.65
CA ILE A 342 9.30 -12.23 -12.73
C ILE A 342 10.09 -11.23 -11.87
N GLY A 343 9.87 -9.93 -12.08
CA GLY A 343 10.53 -8.90 -11.31
C GLY A 343 10.09 -8.87 -9.84
N ALA A 344 8.81 -9.13 -9.58
CA ALA A 344 8.27 -9.22 -8.24
C ALA A 344 8.94 -10.32 -7.41
N ALA A 345 9.16 -11.50 -7.98
CA ALA A 345 9.91 -12.57 -7.30
C ALA A 345 11.35 -12.15 -7.00
N MET A 346 12.02 -11.47 -7.94
CA MET A 346 13.39 -11.00 -7.77
C MET A 346 13.50 -9.90 -6.72
N ILE A 347 12.66 -8.85 -6.79
CA ILE A 347 12.71 -7.75 -5.84
C ILE A 347 12.27 -8.20 -4.46
N GLY A 348 11.27 -9.10 -4.42
CA GLY A 348 10.87 -9.77 -3.20
C GLY A 348 12.02 -10.55 -2.56
N TRP A 349 12.77 -11.33 -3.31
CA TRP A 349 13.97 -12.02 -2.82
C TRP A 349 15.00 -11.04 -2.25
N HIS A 350 15.23 -9.91 -2.91
CA HIS A 350 16.24 -8.94 -2.49
C HIS A 350 15.81 -8.07 -1.31
N GLY A 351 14.50 -7.94 -0.97
CA GLY A 351 14.11 -7.20 0.21
C GLY A 351 12.74 -6.52 0.18
N ALA A 352 12.04 -6.46 -0.96
CA ALA A 352 10.70 -5.87 -0.97
C ALA A 352 9.75 -6.67 -0.06
N SER A 353 9.07 -5.95 0.82
CA SER A 353 8.19 -6.53 1.85
C SER A 353 6.77 -6.75 1.38
N MET A 354 6.33 -5.96 0.39
CA MET A 354 5.02 -6.05 -0.23
C MET A 354 5.12 -5.80 -1.73
N LEU A 355 4.32 -6.52 -2.49
CA LEU A 355 4.24 -6.46 -3.94
C LEU A 355 2.85 -5.96 -4.33
N CYS A 356 2.76 -4.86 -5.08
CA CYS A 356 1.54 -4.47 -5.73
C CYS A 356 1.32 -5.35 -6.96
N TYR A 357 0.19 -6.03 -6.99
CA TYR A 357 -0.10 -6.88 -8.13
C TYR A 357 -0.27 -6.06 -9.42
N VAL A 358 -0.01 -6.69 -10.53
CA VAL A 358 -0.28 -6.17 -11.87
C VAL A 358 -1.23 -7.16 -12.55
N THR A 359 -2.23 -6.63 -13.24
CA THR A 359 -3.21 -7.44 -13.98
C THR A 359 -2.87 -7.47 -15.47
N PRO A 360 -3.48 -8.37 -16.27
CA PRO A 360 -3.38 -8.33 -17.73
C PRO A 360 -3.84 -7.00 -18.35
N LYS A 361 -4.55 -6.17 -17.59
CA LYS A 361 -5.12 -4.89 -18.05
C LYS A 361 -4.31 -3.65 -17.66
N GLU A 362 -3.13 -3.80 -17.04
CA GLU A 362 -2.36 -2.66 -16.46
C GLU A 362 -2.22 -1.46 -17.42
N HIS A 363 -1.92 -1.72 -18.69
CA HIS A 363 -1.78 -0.67 -19.71
C HIS A 363 -2.98 -0.57 -20.67
N LEU A 364 -4.04 -1.37 -20.46
CA LEU A 364 -5.13 -1.53 -21.42
C LEU A 364 -6.51 -1.10 -20.90
N GLY A 365 -6.68 -0.88 -19.59
CA GLY A 365 -7.93 -0.47 -18.99
C GLY A 365 -8.16 -1.01 -17.59
N LEU A 366 -9.40 -0.88 -17.08
CA LEU A 366 -9.76 -1.37 -15.74
C LEU A 366 -9.89 -2.90 -15.72
N PRO A 367 -9.38 -3.56 -14.68
CA PRO A 367 -9.50 -5.01 -14.53
C PRO A 367 -10.93 -5.41 -14.15
N ASN A 368 -11.40 -6.51 -14.72
CA ASN A 368 -12.56 -7.26 -14.27
C ASN A 368 -12.18 -8.33 -13.23
N GLU A 369 -13.15 -9.08 -12.70
CA GLU A 369 -12.91 -10.13 -11.70
C GLU A 369 -11.88 -11.18 -12.14
N LYS A 370 -11.90 -11.58 -13.44
CA LYS A 370 -10.94 -12.54 -14.00
C LYS A 370 -9.53 -11.97 -14.02
N ASP A 371 -9.39 -10.70 -14.41
CA ASP A 371 -8.09 -10.03 -14.46
C ASP A 371 -7.50 -9.90 -13.03
N VAL A 372 -8.34 -9.59 -12.03
CA VAL A 372 -7.97 -9.56 -10.60
C VAL A 372 -7.45 -10.94 -10.17
N LYS A 373 -8.18 -12.01 -10.50
CA LYS A 373 -7.77 -13.39 -10.18
C LYS A 373 -6.43 -13.73 -10.81
N ASP A 374 -6.27 -13.48 -12.11
CA ASP A 374 -5.05 -13.84 -12.84
C ASP A 374 -3.82 -13.09 -12.29
N GLY A 375 -3.97 -11.81 -12.00
CA GLY A 375 -2.93 -11.00 -11.33
C GLY A 375 -2.59 -11.53 -9.93
N MET A 376 -3.61 -11.82 -9.11
CA MET A 376 -3.39 -12.34 -7.76
C MET A 376 -2.65 -13.67 -7.76
N ILE A 377 -3.03 -14.60 -8.63
CA ILE A 377 -2.36 -15.91 -8.73
C ILE A 377 -0.88 -15.71 -9.10
N ALA A 378 -0.58 -14.87 -10.12
CA ALA A 378 0.79 -14.61 -10.54
C ALA A 378 1.63 -14.05 -9.40
N TYR A 379 1.08 -13.09 -8.65
CA TYR A 379 1.80 -12.44 -7.56
C TYR A 379 1.93 -13.28 -6.30
N LYS A 380 0.96 -14.12 -5.97
CA LYS A 380 1.11 -15.09 -4.85
C LYS A 380 2.18 -16.12 -5.17
N ILE A 381 2.34 -16.55 -6.43
CA ILE A 381 3.45 -17.40 -6.85
C ILE A 381 4.78 -16.66 -6.72
N ALA A 382 4.86 -15.40 -7.16
CA ALA A 382 6.07 -14.59 -7.06
C ALA A 382 6.50 -14.36 -5.60
N ALA A 383 5.55 -13.96 -4.73
CA ALA A 383 5.80 -13.75 -3.30
C ALA A 383 6.26 -15.04 -2.60
N HIS A 384 5.64 -16.17 -2.92
CA HIS A 384 6.03 -17.47 -2.39
C HIS A 384 7.44 -17.87 -2.84
N ALA A 385 7.78 -17.68 -4.12
CA ALA A 385 9.12 -17.92 -4.64
C ALA A 385 10.18 -17.03 -3.94
N ALA A 386 9.84 -15.77 -3.65
CA ALA A 386 10.69 -14.87 -2.89
C ALA A 386 10.93 -15.35 -1.45
N ASP A 387 9.88 -15.81 -0.76
CA ASP A 387 9.98 -16.34 0.60
C ASP A 387 10.85 -17.60 0.67
N ILE A 388 10.76 -18.50 -0.33
CA ILE A 388 11.65 -19.65 -0.46
C ILE A 388 13.10 -19.19 -0.64
N ALA A 389 13.35 -18.25 -1.55
CA ALA A 389 14.68 -17.72 -1.85
C ALA A 389 15.32 -17.00 -0.64
N ARG A 390 14.49 -16.38 0.21
CA ARG A 390 14.87 -15.80 1.51
C ARG A 390 15.15 -16.84 2.59
N GLN A 391 14.91 -18.12 2.32
CA GLN A 391 15.06 -19.21 3.28
C GLN A 391 14.21 -19.02 4.56
N ARG A 392 13.02 -18.46 4.40
CA ARG A 392 12.12 -18.25 5.53
C ARG A 392 11.72 -19.59 6.15
N PRO A 393 11.70 -19.70 7.49
CA PRO A 393 11.25 -20.90 8.17
C PRO A 393 9.85 -21.34 7.70
N GLY A 394 9.71 -22.61 7.29
CA GLY A 394 8.45 -23.18 6.82
C GLY A 394 7.98 -22.74 5.42
N ALA A 395 8.74 -21.92 4.69
CA ALA A 395 8.35 -21.49 3.35
C ALA A 395 8.16 -22.65 2.37
N ARG A 396 8.97 -23.71 2.48
CA ARG A 396 8.93 -24.90 1.62
C ARG A 396 7.97 -26.00 2.05
N ASP A 397 7.41 -25.93 3.25
CA ASP A 397 6.63 -27.05 3.81
C ASP A 397 5.50 -27.51 2.88
N ARG A 398 4.85 -26.55 2.24
CA ARG A 398 3.76 -26.83 1.29
C ARG A 398 4.27 -27.43 -0.03
N ASP A 399 5.39 -26.94 -0.55
CA ASP A 399 6.02 -27.49 -1.76
C ASP A 399 6.48 -28.91 -1.54
N ASP A 400 7.12 -29.17 -0.40
CA ASP A 400 7.59 -30.50 -0.03
C ASP A 400 6.39 -31.46 0.13
N ALA A 401 5.31 -31.04 0.81
CA ALA A 401 4.10 -31.85 0.95
C ALA A 401 3.46 -32.20 -0.41
N ILE A 402 3.37 -31.24 -1.33
CA ILE A 402 2.88 -31.46 -2.70
C ILE A 402 3.81 -32.43 -3.46
N SER A 403 5.11 -32.26 -3.30
CA SER A 403 6.10 -33.10 -3.98
C SER A 403 6.06 -34.55 -3.48
N TYR A 404 5.86 -34.77 -2.18
CA TYR A 404 5.65 -36.11 -1.62
C TYR A 404 4.35 -36.76 -2.08
N ALA A 405 3.32 -35.96 -2.37
CA ALA A 405 2.01 -36.43 -2.85
C ALA A 405 2.00 -36.82 -4.33
N ARG A 406 2.99 -36.41 -5.13
CA ARG A 406 3.14 -36.77 -6.56
C ARG A 406 3.77 -38.11 -6.74
#